data_cf7958cdff7ab6a199ed5005fb4e1205
#
_entry.id   cf7958cdff7ab6a199ed5005fb4e1205
#
_cell.length_a   1.000
_cell.length_b   1.000
_cell.length_c   1.000
_cell.angle_alpha   90.00
_cell.angle_beta   90.00
_cell.angle_gamma   90.00
#
_symmetry.space_group_name_H-M   'P 1'
#
loop_
_entity.id
_entity.type
_entity.pdbx_description
1 polymer ?
#
loop_
_entity_poly.entity_id
_entity_poly.type
_entity_poly.pdbx_seq_one_letter_code
_entity_poly.pdbx_strand_id
1 'polypeptide(L)'
;MQSRVAIEKHFRLTRMGLFVVWVVLSAIVVAWSVSAAKERALSDVMQRAGETLSVQTELLTGVLDKYRLLPPLLSRQSSIRALFVRDVDGNAQSLDARRMAEVIGGMSAAMDVAFFFPDGELLANARDSFAVQDEGLPQLIEVALQGRLGRAALSSSGGERTYAFSSGVRREGKFVGVVIVYVDFYRVEAAWALSARRIFVTDKAGTVFLANDPNWRLNPIYELRQAGRFDRYLINGQYEERLDLVRRLPLLEWDLHVLADPSPVAAARLNAAAIASLACLLSGVIALVVLRRNESAVIRSRSDRAIALRLERVVRDRTRALSITNQSLSQEVEVRREAEDRLRKTQNELIQTAKLAALGQMSTALSHEYNQPLAAIRSYADNALKFLDRGAISEVSGNLSRINSLVERMAELSKTLLSFSRKPGATIG
;
A
#
# COMPACT_ATOMS: atom_id res chain seq x y z
N MET A 1 -32.88 -12.95 63.55
CA MET A 1 -31.89 -11.96 63.17
C MET A 1 -30.60 -12.57 62.67
N GLN A 2 -30.07 -13.62 63.29
CA GLN A 2 -28.81 -14.30 62.89
C GLN A 2 -28.81 -14.94 61.47
N SER A 3 -29.95 -15.43 60.97
CA SER A 3 -30.04 -16.04 59.63
C SER A 3 -29.97 -15.02 58.47
N ARG A 4 -30.37 -13.78 58.68
CA ARG A 4 -30.25 -12.69 57.67
C ARG A 4 -28.80 -12.28 57.45
N VAL A 5 -28.03 -12.13 58.52
CA VAL A 5 -26.61 -11.72 58.46
C VAL A 5 -25.73 -12.79 57.77
N ALA A 6 -26.02 -14.05 58.00
CA ALA A 6 -25.30 -15.19 57.38
C ALA A 6 -25.60 -15.26 55.88
N ILE A 7 -26.82 -14.99 55.47
CA ILE A 7 -27.24 -14.97 54.06
C ILE A 7 -26.63 -13.79 53.31
N GLU A 8 -26.63 -12.60 53.90
CA GLU A 8 -25.98 -11.43 53.32
C GLU A 8 -24.47 -11.59 53.15
N LYS A 9 -23.82 -12.29 54.11
CA LYS A 9 -22.38 -12.60 54.02
C LYS A 9 -22.06 -13.58 52.87
N HIS A 10 -22.90 -14.57 52.67
CA HIS A 10 -22.73 -15.55 51.58
C HIS A 10 -22.95 -14.89 50.22
N PHE A 11 -23.96 -14.05 50.06
CA PHE A 11 -24.19 -13.30 48.82
C PHE A 11 -23.10 -12.25 48.53
N ARG A 12 -22.49 -11.65 49.56
CA ARG A 12 -21.33 -10.74 49.37
C ARG A 12 -20.12 -11.51 48.86
N LEU A 13 -19.81 -12.69 49.39
CA LEU A 13 -18.70 -13.51 48.96
C LEU A 13 -18.88 -14.03 47.53
N THR A 14 -20.07 -14.52 47.18
CA THR A 14 -20.39 -14.94 45.81
C THR A 14 -20.36 -13.80 44.81
N ARG A 15 -20.82 -12.61 45.16
CA ARG A 15 -20.69 -11.41 44.32
C ARG A 15 -19.24 -11.00 44.08
N MET A 16 -18.41 -11.03 45.14
CA MET A 16 -17.01 -10.68 45.05
C MET A 16 -16.26 -11.70 44.17
N GLY A 17 -16.57 -13.00 44.28
CA GLY A 17 -16.03 -14.05 43.43
C GLY A 17 -16.46 -13.88 41.98
N LEU A 18 -17.74 -13.65 41.71
CA LEU A 18 -18.26 -13.37 40.34
C LEU A 18 -17.66 -12.11 39.74
N PHE A 19 -17.49 -11.06 40.52
CA PHE A 19 -16.86 -9.82 40.06
C PHE A 19 -15.39 -10.03 39.67
N VAL A 20 -14.63 -10.76 40.51
CA VAL A 20 -13.23 -11.10 40.17
C VAL A 20 -13.14 -11.92 38.89
N VAL A 21 -13.99 -12.94 38.76
CA VAL A 21 -14.05 -13.75 37.51
C VAL A 21 -14.41 -12.92 36.32
N TRP A 22 -15.39 -12.02 36.44
CA TRP A 22 -15.78 -11.11 35.38
C TRP A 22 -14.65 -10.13 34.97
N VAL A 23 -13.91 -9.56 35.95
CA VAL A 23 -12.75 -8.68 35.69
C VAL A 23 -11.67 -9.44 34.94
N VAL A 24 -11.34 -10.66 35.37
CA VAL A 24 -10.33 -11.50 34.70
C VAL A 24 -10.75 -11.84 33.28
N LEU A 25 -11.99 -12.30 33.10
CA LEU A 25 -12.54 -12.57 31.75
C LEU A 25 -12.55 -11.32 30.86
N SER A 26 -12.94 -10.18 31.39
CA SER A 26 -12.93 -8.90 30.68
C SER A 26 -11.51 -8.51 30.26
N ALA A 27 -10.53 -8.66 31.14
CA ALA A 27 -9.13 -8.40 30.83
C ALA A 27 -8.61 -9.32 29.70
N ILE A 28 -8.98 -10.60 29.73
CA ILE A 28 -8.64 -11.58 28.70
C ILE A 28 -9.28 -11.19 27.35
N VAL A 29 -10.58 -10.86 27.35
CA VAL A 29 -11.31 -10.46 26.14
C VAL A 29 -10.72 -9.20 25.52
N VAL A 30 -10.42 -8.18 26.35
CA VAL A 30 -9.78 -6.94 25.86
C VAL A 30 -8.40 -7.23 25.30
N ALA A 31 -7.55 -7.99 26.02
CA ALA A 31 -6.22 -8.35 25.56
C ALA A 31 -6.25 -9.13 24.24
N TRP A 32 -7.15 -10.11 24.14
CA TRP A 32 -7.35 -10.89 22.92
C TRP A 32 -7.85 -10.03 21.75
N SER A 33 -8.83 -9.16 21.99
CA SER A 33 -9.39 -8.24 20.98
C SER A 33 -8.31 -7.30 20.44
N VAL A 34 -7.50 -6.71 21.33
CA VAL A 34 -6.37 -5.84 20.96
C VAL A 34 -5.31 -6.59 20.17
N SER A 35 -4.98 -7.83 20.57
CA SER A 35 -4.01 -8.66 19.86
C SER A 35 -4.49 -9.01 18.46
N ALA A 36 -5.73 -9.47 18.34
CA ALA A 36 -6.33 -9.81 17.05
C ALA A 36 -6.47 -8.60 16.11
N ALA A 37 -6.84 -7.44 16.65
CA ALA A 37 -6.91 -6.20 15.89
C ALA A 37 -5.52 -5.75 15.40
N LYS A 38 -4.49 -5.88 16.25
CA LYS A 38 -3.11 -5.60 15.91
C LYS A 38 -2.63 -6.47 14.74
N GLU A 39 -2.84 -7.79 14.83
CA GLU A 39 -2.40 -8.73 13.80
C GLU A 39 -3.07 -8.46 12.46
N ARG A 40 -4.39 -8.25 12.45
CA ARG A 40 -5.14 -7.92 11.24
C ARG A 40 -4.69 -6.60 10.62
N ALA A 41 -4.57 -5.56 11.43
CA ALA A 41 -4.14 -4.25 10.95
C ALA A 41 -2.70 -4.27 10.41
N LEU A 42 -1.80 -5.01 11.08
CA LEU A 42 -0.42 -5.17 10.63
C LEU A 42 -0.37 -5.94 9.31
N SER A 43 -1.10 -7.05 9.21
CA SER A 43 -1.21 -7.84 7.97
C SER A 43 -1.74 -7.00 6.82
N ASP A 44 -2.77 -6.18 7.04
CA ASP A 44 -3.36 -5.29 6.04
C ASP A 44 -2.37 -4.20 5.57
N VAL A 45 -1.64 -3.58 6.51
CA VAL A 45 -0.58 -2.61 6.16
C VAL A 45 0.53 -3.26 5.36
N MET A 46 1.00 -4.45 5.78
CA MET A 46 2.05 -5.20 5.08
C MET A 46 1.61 -5.66 3.69
N GLN A 47 0.38 -6.14 3.56
CA GLN A 47 -0.18 -6.56 2.28
C GLN A 47 -0.23 -5.40 1.29
N ARG A 48 -0.82 -4.27 1.67
CA ARG A 48 -0.91 -3.08 0.80
C ARG A 48 0.45 -2.51 0.44
N ALA A 49 1.40 -2.53 1.36
CA ALA A 49 2.76 -2.12 1.06
C ALA A 49 3.47 -3.12 0.14
N GLY A 50 3.24 -4.42 0.32
CA GLY A 50 3.75 -5.48 -0.53
C GLY A 50 3.20 -5.41 -1.96
N GLU A 51 1.91 -5.11 -2.12
CA GLU A 51 1.29 -4.85 -3.43
C GLU A 51 1.95 -3.65 -4.12
N THR A 52 2.14 -2.54 -3.38
CA THR A 52 2.87 -1.38 -3.90
C THR A 52 4.29 -1.75 -4.31
N LEU A 53 5.01 -2.46 -3.44
CA LEU A 53 6.37 -2.91 -3.70
C LEU A 53 6.45 -3.79 -4.95
N SER A 54 5.49 -4.70 -5.15
CA SER A 54 5.43 -5.56 -6.33
C SER A 54 5.23 -4.73 -7.60
N VAL A 55 4.25 -3.83 -7.61
CA VAL A 55 3.97 -2.97 -8.76
C VAL A 55 5.18 -2.09 -9.10
N GLN A 56 5.81 -1.50 -8.10
CA GLN A 56 6.98 -0.64 -8.34
C GLN A 56 8.20 -1.44 -8.79
N THR A 57 8.36 -2.66 -8.30
CA THR A 57 9.40 -3.58 -8.78
C THR A 57 9.21 -3.91 -10.26
N GLU A 58 7.99 -4.25 -10.67
CA GLU A 58 7.67 -4.56 -12.06
C GLU A 58 7.86 -3.35 -12.98
N LEU A 59 7.39 -2.18 -12.54
CA LEU A 59 7.57 -0.94 -13.29
C LEU A 59 9.06 -0.62 -13.50
N LEU A 60 9.85 -0.65 -12.45
CA LEU A 60 11.28 -0.35 -12.52
C LEU A 60 12.01 -1.40 -13.36
N THR A 61 11.69 -2.67 -13.18
CA THR A 61 12.27 -3.77 -13.98
C THR A 61 11.91 -3.61 -15.45
N GLY A 62 10.66 -3.28 -15.77
CA GLY A 62 10.21 -3.05 -17.14
C GLY A 62 10.92 -1.88 -17.81
N VAL A 63 11.13 -0.78 -17.07
CA VAL A 63 11.93 0.36 -17.55
C VAL A 63 13.36 -0.07 -17.83
N LEU A 64 14.00 -0.76 -16.90
CA LEU A 64 15.37 -1.22 -17.03
C LEU A 64 15.56 -2.24 -18.17
N ASP A 65 14.63 -3.17 -18.32
CA ASP A 65 14.66 -4.18 -19.38
C ASP A 65 14.55 -3.53 -20.77
N LYS A 66 13.72 -2.49 -20.92
CA LYS A 66 13.69 -1.71 -22.16
C LYS A 66 15.06 -1.17 -22.51
N TYR A 67 15.73 -0.51 -21.58
CA TYR A 67 17.04 0.11 -21.83
C TYR A 67 18.16 -0.92 -21.93
N ARG A 68 18.08 -2.02 -21.23
CA ARG A 68 19.05 -3.13 -21.33
C ARG A 68 19.13 -3.73 -22.72
N LEU A 69 18.01 -3.81 -23.42
CA LEU A 69 17.93 -4.38 -24.76
C LEU A 69 18.38 -3.44 -25.87
N LEU A 70 18.35 -2.13 -25.62
CA LEU A 70 18.66 -1.11 -26.65
C LEU A 70 20.10 -1.18 -27.16
N PRO A 71 21.17 -1.11 -26.33
CA PRO A 71 22.54 -1.10 -26.83
C PRO A 71 22.89 -2.33 -27.69
N PRO A 72 22.54 -3.58 -27.31
CA PRO A 72 22.78 -4.75 -28.15
C PRO A 72 22.02 -4.72 -29.48
N LEU A 73 20.82 -4.16 -29.51
CA LEU A 73 20.04 -4.01 -30.74
C LEU A 73 20.67 -2.95 -31.64
N LEU A 74 21.01 -1.79 -31.09
CA LEU A 74 21.62 -0.68 -31.80
C LEU A 74 22.99 -1.07 -32.37
N SER A 75 23.81 -1.76 -31.59
CA SER A 75 25.16 -2.15 -32.01
C SER A 75 25.17 -3.07 -33.26
N ARG A 76 24.05 -3.74 -33.55
CA ARG A 76 23.88 -4.61 -34.74
C ARG A 76 23.37 -3.87 -35.97
N GLN A 77 22.87 -2.65 -35.82
CA GLN A 77 22.36 -1.89 -36.96
C GLN A 77 23.49 -1.42 -37.88
N SER A 78 23.29 -1.53 -39.20
CA SER A 78 24.28 -1.08 -40.22
C SER A 78 24.51 0.42 -40.13
N SER A 79 23.46 1.19 -39.88
CA SER A 79 23.54 2.66 -39.71
C SER A 79 24.44 3.04 -38.53
N ILE A 80 24.37 2.35 -37.42
CA ILE A 80 25.24 2.62 -36.26
C ILE A 80 26.69 2.22 -36.56
N ARG A 81 26.88 1.06 -37.20
CA ARG A 81 28.23 0.62 -37.60
C ARG A 81 28.92 1.57 -38.57
N ALA A 82 28.15 2.25 -39.44
CA ALA A 82 28.66 3.21 -40.38
C ALA A 82 29.19 4.50 -39.70
N LEU A 83 28.70 4.86 -38.53
CA LEU A 83 29.14 6.06 -37.80
C LEU A 83 30.61 6.00 -37.36
N PHE A 84 31.13 4.79 -37.14
CA PHE A 84 32.49 4.55 -36.66
C PHE A 84 33.51 4.47 -37.82
N VAL A 85 33.30 5.23 -38.85
CA VAL A 85 34.26 5.39 -39.97
C VAL A 85 34.91 6.74 -39.82
N ARG A 86 36.25 6.77 -39.80
CA ARG A 86 37.02 8.02 -39.88
C ARG A 86 37.30 8.29 -41.35
N ASP A 87 37.09 9.54 -41.79
CA ASP A 87 37.47 9.99 -43.14
C ASP A 87 38.99 9.89 -43.35
N VAL A 88 39.42 10.07 -44.63
CA VAL A 88 40.82 10.05 -45.01
C VAL A 88 41.65 11.08 -44.24
N ASP A 89 41.03 12.16 -43.79
CA ASP A 89 41.61 13.22 -42.94
C ASP A 89 41.50 12.93 -41.43
N GLY A 90 41.05 11.75 -41.04
CA GLY A 90 40.92 11.33 -39.62
C GLY A 90 39.70 11.92 -38.88
N ASN A 91 38.87 12.71 -39.58
CA ASN A 91 37.68 13.30 -39.00
C ASN A 91 36.57 12.25 -38.85
N ALA A 92 35.96 12.20 -37.69
CA ALA A 92 34.81 11.33 -37.42
C ALA A 92 33.51 11.97 -37.94
N GLN A 93 32.53 11.14 -38.31
CA GLN A 93 31.19 11.57 -38.72
C GLN A 93 30.37 12.01 -37.47
N SER A 94 30.87 13.01 -36.75
CA SER A 94 30.31 13.44 -35.46
C SER A 94 28.91 14.04 -35.58
N LEU A 95 28.63 14.77 -36.66
CA LEU A 95 27.31 15.36 -36.91
C LEU A 95 26.23 14.33 -37.17
N ASP A 96 26.53 13.30 -37.98
CA ASP A 96 25.58 12.21 -38.24
C ASP A 96 25.40 11.32 -37.02
N ALA A 97 26.47 11.09 -36.27
CA ALA A 97 26.42 10.36 -34.99
C ALA A 97 25.56 11.13 -33.95
N ARG A 98 25.71 12.45 -33.87
CA ARG A 98 24.89 13.29 -32.98
C ARG A 98 23.40 13.23 -33.36
N ARG A 99 23.06 13.44 -34.63
CA ARG A 99 21.68 13.29 -35.12
C ARG A 99 21.11 11.91 -34.82
N MET A 100 21.88 10.86 -35.01
CA MET A 100 21.46 9.50 -34.70
C MET A 100 21.24 9.30 -33.19
N ALA A 101 22.13 9.83 -32.36
CA ALA A 101 21.97 9.81 -30.91
C ALA A 101 20.68 10.53 -30.45
N GLU A 102 20.43 11.73 -31.02
CA GLU A 102 19.22 12.54 -30.77
C GLU A 102 17.94 11.78 -31.17
N VAL A 103 17.92 11.17 -32.35
CA VAL A 103 16.77 10.38 -32.82
C VAL A 103 16.52 9.19 -31.92
N ILE A 104 17.56 8.42 -31.57
CA ILE A 104 17.44 7.26 -30.70
C ILE A 104 17.01 7.70 -29.31
N GLY A 105 17.63 8.73 -28.75
CA GLY A 105 17.29 9.30 -27.46
C GLY A 105 15.83 9.74 -27.38
N GLY A 106 15.35 10.44 -28.41
CA GLY A 106 13.96 10.87 -28.52
C GLY A 106 12.98 9.69 -28.62
N MET A 107 13.26 8.71 -29.47
CA MET A 107 12.41 7.54 -29.67
C MET A 107 12.38 6.63 -28.42
N SER A 108 13.53 6.44 -27.77
CA SER A 108 13.66 5.59 -26.59
C SER A 108 13.23 6.30 -25.30
N ALA A 109 13.13 7.61 -25.32
CA ALA A 109 13.02 8.45 -24.14
C ALA A 109 14.16 8.15 -23.13
N ALA A 110 15.36 7.89 -23.66
CA ALA A 110 16.56 7.76 -22.86
C ALA A 110 16.99 9.14 -22.36
N MET A 111 17.69 9.17 -21.22
CA MET A 111 18.28 10.40 -20.71
C MET A 111 19.32 10.94 -21.69
N ASP A 112 20.19 10.05 -22.17
CA ASP A 112 21.15 10.30 -23.23
C ASP A 112 21.47 9.02 -24.01
N VAL A 113 22.01 9.15 -25.20
CA VAL A 113 22.61 8.06 -26.00
C VAL A 113 23.95 8.58 -26.48
N ALA A 114 25.00 7.81 -26.23
CA ALA A 114 26.32 8.19 -26.59
C ALA A 114 27.06 7.08 -27.37
N PHE A 115 27.93 7.49 -28.26
CA PHE A 115 28.81 6.66 -29.04
C PHE A 115 30.25 6.97 -28.66
N PHE A 116 31.03 5.94 -28.36
CA PHE A 116 32.43 6.08 -27.99
C PHE A 116 33.29 5.21 -28.89
N PHE A 117 34.48 5.68 -29.19
CA PHE A 117 35.53 4.88 -29.80
C PHE A 117 36.08 3.84 -28.76
N PRO A 118 36.79 2.79 -29.20
CA PRO A 118 37.35 1.79 -28.31
C PRO A 118 38.37 2.33 -27.30
N ASP A 119 39.01 3.47 -27.62
CA ASP A 119 39.96 4.16 -26.76
C ASP A 119 39.28 5.04 -25.68
N GLY A 120 37.98 5.14 -25.72
CA GLY A 120 37.19 5.96 -24.78
C GLY A 120 36.92 7.38 -25.28
N GLU A 121 37.39 7.73 -26.48
CA GLU A 121 37.06 9.03 -27.08
C GLU A 121 35.58 9.10 -27.45
N LEU A 122 34.90 10.18 -27.04
CA LEU A 122 33.51 10.43 -27.36
C LEU A 122 33.37 10.80 -28.86
N LEU A 123 32.63 9.97 -29.63
CA LEU A 123 32.25 10.29 -30.99
C LEU A 123 31.13 11.32 -31.02
N ALA A 124 30.06 11.06 -30.34
CA ALA A 124 28.88 11.95 -30.19
C ALA A 124 27.94 11.47 -29.09
N ASN A 125 27.13 12.37 -28.59
CA ASN A 125 26.01 12.10 -27.73
C ASN A 125 24.80 12.96 -28.09
N ALA A 126 23.62 12.60 -27.60
CA ALA A 126 22.39 13.34 -27.82
C ALA A 126 22.29 14.57 -26.92
N ARG A 127 22.83 14.49 -25.72
CA ARG A 127 22.84 15.58 -24.74
C ARG A 127 24.21 15.62 -24.05
N ASP A 128 24.73 16.83 -23.85
CA ASP A 128 26.04 17.00 -23.20
C ASP A 128 26.02 16.75 -21.68
N SER A 129 25.03 16.00 -21.20
CA SER A 129 24.74 15.82 -19.76
C SER A 129 25.74 14.94 -19.03
N PHE A 130 26.29 13.90 -19.70
CA PHE A 130 27.25 12.95 -19.11
C PHE A 130 28.55 12.94 -19.89
N ALA A 131 29.21 14.10 -19.95
CA ALA A 131 30.51 14.19 -20.55
C ALA A 131 31.56 13.46 -19.69
N VAL A 132 32.13 12.39 -20.25
CA VAL A 132 33.53 11.90 -20.13
C VAL A 132 34.19 11.84 -18.72
N GLN A 133 33.60 12.34 -17.65
CA GLN A 133 34.24 12.49 -16.32
C GLN A 133 33.73 11.53 -15.24
N ASP A 134 32.85 10.60 -15.56
CA ASP A 134 32.35 9.66 -14.57
C ASP A 134 33.31 8.46 -14.44
N GLU A 135 33.70 8.15 -13.20
CA GLU A 135 34.61 7.03 -12.87
C GLU A 135 34.11 5.66 -13.39
N GLY A 136 32.82 5.48 -13.56
CA GLY A 136 32.21 4.25 -14.08
C GLY A 136 32.27 4.08 -15.60
N LEU A 137 32.51 5.14 -16.36
CA LEU A 137 32.50 5.13 -17.82
C LEU A 137 33.57 4.22 -18.45
N PRO A 138 34.84 4.25 -18.01
CA PRO A 138 35.87 3.36 -18.55
C PRO A 138 35.49 1.88 -18.37
N GLN A 139 34.91 1.50 -17.24
CA GLN A 139 34.51 0.13 -16.99
C GLN A 139 33.36 -0.30 -17.92
N LEU A 140 32.39 0.60 -18.21
CA LEU A 140 31.32 0.34 -19.18
C LEU A 140 31.85 0.04 -20.57
N ILE A 141 32.84 0.82 -21.02
CA ILE A 141 33.48 0.66 -22.32
C ILE A 141 34.27 -0.66 -22.37
N GLU A 142 35.06 -0.93 -21.37
CA GLU A 142 35.87 -2.15 -21.29
C GLU A 142 35.00 -3.42 -21.37
N VAL A 143 33.94 -3.51 -20.54
CA VAL A 143 33.02 -4.66 -20.55
C VAL A 143 32.33 -4.81 -21.90
N ALA A 144 31.95 -3.71 -22.57
CA ALA A 144 31.36 -3.75 -23.90
C ALA A 144 32.32 -4.27 -24.96
N LEU A 145 33.58 -3.87 -24.89
CA LEU A 145 34.64 -4.35 -25.78
C LEU A 145 35.01 -5.81 -25.56
N GLN A 146 34.71 -6.38 -24.38
CA GLN A 146 34.78 -7.83 -24.13
C GLN A 146 33.60 -8.60 -24.75
N GLY A 147 32.67 -7.91 -25.41
CA GLY A 147 31.49 -8.51 -26.03
C GLY A 147 30.37 -8.82 -25.03
N ARG A 148 30.47 -8.31 -23.83
CA ARG A 148 29.46 -8.43 -22.77
C ARG A 148 28.66 -7.15 -22.67
N LEU A 149 27.45 -7.25 -22.12
CA LEU A 149 26.63 -6.07 -21.80
C LEU A 149 27.26 -5.37 -20.61
N GLY A 150 27.77 -4.16 -20.81
CA GLY A 150 28.22 -3.30 -19.72
C GLY A 150 27.03 -2.67 -19.02
N ARG A 151 27.17 -2.47 -17.70
CA ARG A 151 26.18 -1.82 -16.87
C ARG A 151 26.84 -1.14 -15.67
N ALA A 152 26.45 0.10 -15.40
CA ALA A 152 26.93 0.84 -14.24
C ALA A 152 25.92 1.90 -13.82
N ALA A 153 25.91 2.18 -12.52
CA ALA A 153 25.30 3.39 -11.98
C ALA A 153 26.29 4.54 -12.15
N LEU A 154 25.85 5.65 -12.68
CA LEU A 154 26.64 6.82 -12.94
C LEU A 154 26.03 8.04 -12.25
N SER A 155 26.88 8.91 -11.71
CA SER A 155 26.46 10.19 -11.15
C SER A 155 27.39 11.30 -11.64
N SER A 156 26.80 12.39 -12.14
CA SER A 156 27.58 13.55 -12.54
C SER A 156 27.93 14.44 -11.36
N SER A 157 28.96 15.26 -11.52
CA SER A 157 29.33 16.31 -10.54
C SER A 157 28.20 17.33 -10.32
N GLY A 158 27.22 17.43 -11.23
CA GLY A 158 26.00 18.24 -11.11
C GLY A 158 24.87 17.57 -10.33
N GLY A 159 25.08 16.36 -9.78
CA GLY A 159 24.05 15.62 -9.03
C GLY A 159 23.04 14.87 -9.89
N GLU A 160 23.21 14.88 -11.21
CA GLU A 160 22.41 14.03 -12.10
C GLU A 160 22.83 12.56 -11.95
N ARG A 161 21.86 11.66 -12.01
CA ARG A 161 22.04 10.23 -11.78
C ARG A 161 21.39 9.44 -12.88
N THR A 162 22.08 8.42 -13.34
CA THR A 162 21.56 7.50 -14.33
C THR A 162 22.10 6.08 -14.12
N TYR A 163 21.48 5.14 -14.75
CA TYR A 163 22.05 3.82 -14.94
C TYR A 163 22.32 3.63 -16.42
N ALA A 164 23.50 3.25 -16.76
CA ALA A 164 23.89 3.11 -18.15
C ALA A 164 24.08 1.64 -18.56
N PHE A 165 23.66 1.36 -19.78
CA PHE A 165 23.91 0.08 -20.44
C PHE A 165 24.78 0.34 -21.66
N SER A 166 25.76 -0.54 -21.88
CA SER A 166 26.67 -0.42 -23.01
C SER A 166 26.79 -1.72 -23.81
N SER A 167 27.05 -1.58 -25.11
CA SER A 167 27.32 -2.72 -26.00
C SER A 167 28.34 -2.34 -27.04
N GLY A 168 29.28 -3.26 -27.30
CA GLY A 168 30.29 -3.06 -28.32
C GLY A 168 29.75 -3.19 -29.74
N VAL A 169 30.11 -2.27 -30.60
CA VAL A 169 29.82 -2.28 -32.04
C VAL A 169 30.92 -3.01 -32.77
N ARG A 170 30.56 -4.03 -33.54
CA ARG A 170 31.50 -4.82 -34.32
C ARG A 170 31.34 -4.57 -35.81
N ARG A 171 32.48 -4.45 -36.49
CA ARG A 171 32.57 -4.44 -37.94
C ARG A 171 33.67 -5.42 -38.37
N GLU A 172 33.33 -6.36 -39.23
CA GLU A 172 34.28 -7.37 -39.74
C GLU A 172 35.01 -8.14 -38.61
N GLY A 173 34.28 -8.46 -37.52
CA GLY A 173 34.80 -9.19 -36.38
C GLY A 173 35.55 -8.36 -35.33
N LYS A 174 35.94 -7.12 -35.65
CA LYS A 174 36.64 -6.20 -34.72
C LYS A 174 35.68 -5.23 -34.05
N PHE A 175 35.94 -4.85 -32.83
CA PHE A 175 35.21 -3.76 -32.17
C PHE A 175 35.67 -2.42 -32.73
N VAL A 176 34.73 -1.64 -33.25
CA VAL A 176 34.95 -0.29 -33.80
C VAL A 176 34.44 0.82 -32.92
N GLY A 177 33.62 0.48 -31.92
CA GLY A 177 33.10 1.44 -30.97
C GLY A 177 32.17 0.81 -29.95
N VAL A 178 31.57 1.65 -29.14
CA VAL A 178 30.62 1.28 -28.07
C VAL A 178 29.41 2.21 -28.13
N VAL A 179 28.23 1.64 -28.00
CA VAL A 179 26.97 2.37 -27.78
C VAL A 179 26.64 2.32 -26.30
N ILE A 180 26.38 3.47 -25.72
CA ILE A 180 25.92 3.59 -24.33
C ILE A 180 24.55 4.26 -24.34
N VAL A 181 23.61 3.71 -23.59
CA VAL A 181 22.27 4.25 -23.39
C VAL A 181 22.07 4.53 -21.91
N TYR A 182 21.71 5.75 -21.60
CA TYR A 182 21.51 6.26 -20.24
C TYR A 182 20.03 6.26 -19.89
N VAL A 183 19.68 5.64 -18.78
CA VAL A 183 18.29 5.47 -18.32
C VAL A 183 17.76 6.79 -17.77
N ASP A 184 16.60 7.22 -18.23
CA ASP A 184 15.88 8.34 -17.64
C ASP A 184 15.00 7.86 -16.49
N PHE A 185 15.42 8.12 -15.25
CA PHE A 185 14.67 7.83 -14.04
C PHE A 185 13.69 8.92 -13.63
N TYR A 186 13.74 10.09 -14.25
CA TYR A 186 12.87 11.20 -13.89
C TYR A 186 11.38 10.81 -13.95
N ARG A 187 10.99 10.04 -14.96
CA ARG A 187 9.61 9.56 -15.10
C ARG A 187 9.21 8.59 -14.00
N VAL A 188 10.13 7.77 -13.55
CA VAL A 188 9.91 6.83 -12.44
C VAL A 188 9.75 7.60 -11.13
N GLU A 189 10.65 8.52 -10.86
CA GLU A 189 10.60 9.36 -9.66
C GLU A 189 9.38 10.28 -9.65
N ALA A 190 8.99 10.84 -10.81
CA ALA A 190 7.78 11.64 -10.95
C ALA A 190 6.50 10.81 -10.67
N ALA A 191 6.46 9.56 -11.12
CA ALA A 191 5.37 8.66 -10.79
C ALA A 191 5.35 8.32 -9.28
N TRP A 192 6.52 8.15 -8.67
CA TRP A 192 6.64 7.90 -7.24
C TRP A 192 6.28 9.12 -6.39
N ALA A 193 6.53 10.33 -6.87
CA ALA A 193 6.19 11.57 -6.18
C ALA A 193 4.67 11.71 -5.91
N LEU A 194 3.83 11.02 -6.71
CA LEU A 194 2.39 10.96 -6.51
C LEU A 194 1.97 9.96 -5.42
N SER A 195 2.91 9.12 -4.95
CA SER A 195 2.65 8.15 -3.89
C SER A 195 2.70 8.81 -2.52
N ALA A 196 1.71 8.52 -1.68
CA ALA A 196 1.74 8.91 -0.28
C ALA A 196 2.81 8.13 0.54
N ARG A 197 3.32 7.02 -0.01
CA ARG A 197 4.37 6.22 0.63
C ARG A 197 5.74 6.68 0.19
N ARG A 198 6.71 6.61 1.09
CA ARG A 198 8.12 6.80 0.75
C ARG A 198 8.61 5.58 -0.01
N ILE A 199 9.12 5.80 -1.21
CA ILE A 199 9.66 4.79 -2.11
C ILE A 199 11.07 5.22 -2.47
N PHE A 200 12.03 4.34 -2.28
CA PHE A 200 13.41 4.60 -2.64
C PHE A 200 14.15 3.31 -3.00
N VAL A 201 15.28 3.46 -3.64
CA VAL A 201 16.15 2.37 -4.04
C VAL A 201 17.54 2.65 -3.51
N THR A 202 18.14 1.62 -2.90
CA THR A 202 19.54 1.67 -2.48
C THR A 202 20.41 0.82 -3.39
N ASP A 203 21.64 1.26 -3.57
CA ASP A 203 22.68 0.50 -4.23
C ASP A 203 23.33 -0.53 -3.28
N LYS A 204 24.33 -1.26 -3.76
CA LYS A 204 25.11 -2.22 -2.96
C LYS A 204 25.81 -1.62 -1.74
N ALA A 205 26.17 -0.34 -1.80
CA ALA A 205 26.84 0.37 -0.71
C ALA A 205 25.83 0.89 0.32
N GLY A 206 24.52 0.76 0.06
CA GLY A 206 23.46 1.31 0.89
C GLY A 206 23.23 2.80 0.66
N THR A 207 23.68 3.35 -0.47
CA THR A 207 23.40 4.73 -0.86
C THR A 207 22.06 4.81 -1.58
N VAL A 208 21.23 5.77 -1.24
CA VAL A 208 19.94 6.00 -1.88
C VAL A 208 20.16 6.56 -3.28
N PHE A 209 19.94 5.74 -4.30
CA PHE A 209 20.13 6.13 -5.69
C PHE A 209 18.89 6.81 -6.29
N LEU A 210 17.71 6.27 -6.03
CA LEU A 210 16.43 6.81 -6.45
C LEU A 210 15.53 7.02 -5.23
N ALA A 211 14.78 8.11 -5.19
CA ALA A 211 13.80 8.34 -4.14
C ALA A 211 12.72 9.32 -4.60
N ASN A 212 11.49 9.12 -4.09
CA ASN A 212 10.43 10.11 -4.25
C ASN A 212 10.60 11.33 -3.34
N ASP A 213 11.53 11.28 -2.37
CA ASP A 213 11.98 12.45 -1.64
C ASP A 213 13.36 12.88 -2.16
N PRO A 214 13.48 14.06 -2.80
CA PRO A 214 14.76 14.54 -3.32
C PRO A 214 15.86 14.64 -2.28
N ASN A 215 15.53 14.93 -1.02
CA ASN A 215 16.49 15.10 0.05
C ASN A 215 17.19 13.79 0.47
N TRP A 216 16.64 12.65 0.08
CA TRP A 216 17.20 11.34 0.42
C TRP A 216 18.28 10.88 -0.57
N ARG A 217 18.29 11.48 -1.75
CA ARG A 217 19.13 11.06 -2.86
C ARG A 217 20.59 11.26 -2.56
N LEU A 218 21.41 10.30 -2.93
CA LEU A 218 22.86 10.24 -2.72
C LEU A 218 23.29 10.22 -1.24
N ASN A 219 22.35 10.16 -0.32
CA ASN A 219 22.67 9.98 1.10
C ASN A 219 22.72 8.48 1.44
N PRO A 220 23.64 8.06 2.29
CA PRO A 220 23.70 6.71 2.78
C PRO A 220 22.49 6.43 3.70
N ILE A 221 21.88 5.25 3.55
CA ILE A 221 20.67 4.88 4.29
C ILE A 221 20.86 4.93 5.82
N TYR A 222 22.07 4.70 6.32
CA TYR A 222 22.36 4.73 7.76
C TYR A 222 22.23 6.14 8.36
N GLU A 223 22.34 7.21 7.56
CA GLU A 223 22.09 8.59 8.02
C GLU A 223 20.59 8.91 8.08
N LEU A 224 19.81 8.24 7.26
CA LEU A 224 18.37 8.43 7.15
C LEU A 224 17.57 7.50 8.08
N ARG A 225 18.22 6.43 8.59
CA ARG A 225 17.58 5.34 9.34
C ARG A 225 18.21 5.17 10.71
N GLN A 226 17.38 5.10 11.72
CA GLN A 226 17.76 4.65 13.07
C GLN A 226 17.14 3.27 13.33
N ALA A 227 17.99 2.29 13.63
CA ALA A 227 17.55 0.94 13.95
C ALA A 227 16.78 0.90 15.28
N GLY A 228 15.64 0.19 15.30
CA GLY A 228 14.79 0.03 16.47
C GLY A 228 13.88 -1.18 16.34
N ARG A 229 12.87 -1.29 17.23
CA ARG A 229 11.82 -2.31 17.09
C ARG A 229 11.04 -2.14 15.79
N PHE A 230 10.77 -0.90 15.42
CA PHE A 230 10.44 -0.44 14.09
C PHE A 230 11.52 0.55 13.72
N ASP A 231 12.00 0.48 12.49
CA ASP A 231 13.00 1.41 12.02
C ASP A 231 12.41 2.83 11.95
N ARG A 232 13.20 3.79 12.36
CA ARG A 232 12.81 5.20 12.33
C ARG A 232 13.54 5.87 11.19
N TYR A 233 12.77 6.50 10.32
CA TYR A 233 13.32 7.20 9.17
C TYR A 233 13.17 8.71 9.33
N LEU A 234 14.15 9.44 8.84
CA LEU A 234 14.16 10.90 8.85
C LEU A 234 13.22 11.43 7.76
N ILE A 235 12.03 11.86 8.16
CA ILE A 235 10.98 12.36 7.26
C ILE A 235 10.67 13.80 7.66
N ASN A 236 10.82 14.75 6.72
CA ASN A 236 10.57 16.17 6.97
C ASN A 236 11.31 16.72 8.21
N GLY A 237 12.54 16.24 8.46
CA GLY A 237 13.36 16.68 9.59
C GLY A 237 13.02 16.01 10.93
N GLN A 238 12.10 15.05 10.96
CA GLN A 238 11.73 14.29 12.16
C GLN A 238 11.89 12.79 11.93
N TYR A 239 12.29 12.06 12.99
CA TYR A 239 12.37 10.61 12.93
C TYR A 239 11.00 9.98 13.20
N GLU A 240 10.41 9.35 12.19
CA GLU A 240 9.14 8.68 12.25
C GLU A 240 9.29 7.16 12.14
N GLU A 241 8.52 6.41 12.94
CA GLU A 241 8.48 4.95 12.83
C GLU A 241 7.84 4.52 11.50
N ARG A 242 8.51 3.62 10.78
CA ARG A 242 8.03 3.06 9.51
C ARG A 242 8.32 1.57 9.45
N LEU A 243 7.48 0.86 8.71
CA LEU A 243 7.72 -0.52 8.31
C LEU A 243 8.40 -0.49 6.96
N ASP A 244 9.61 -0.99 6.89
CA ASP A 244 10.38 -1.07 5.65
C ASP A 244 10.16 -2.43 4.98
N LEU A 245 9.54 -2.42 3.82
CA LEU A 245 9.41 -3.59 2.95
C LEU A 245 10.44 -3.49 1.85
N VAL A 246 11.30 -4.48 1.77
CA VAL A 246 12.43 -4.49 0.86
C VAL A 246 12.26 -5.61 -0.17
N ARG A 247 12.57 -5.31 -1.42
CA ARG A 247 12.68 -6.29 -2.49
C ARG A 247 13.96 -6.08 -3.29
N ARG A 248 14.75 -7.12 -3.39
CA ARG A 248 15.98 -7.09 -4.19
C ARG A 248 15.68 -7.12 -5.68
N LEU A 249 16.34 -6.26 -6.43
CA LEU A 249 16.34 -6.19 -7.89
C LEU A 249 17.60 -6.91 -8.40
N PRO A 250 17.49 -8.17 -8.86
CA PRO A 250 18.67 -9.00 -9.15
C PRO A 250 19.53 -8.43 -10.28
N LEU A 251 18.89 -7.73 -11.23
CA LEU A 251 19.58 -7.16 -12.38
C LEU A 251 20.63 -6.11 -12.01
N LEU A 252 20.33 -5.29 -11.02
CA LEU A 252 21.17 -4.17 -10.60
C LEU A 252 21.89 -4.45 -9.26
N GLU A 253 21.47 -5.48 -8.55
CA GLU A 253 21.82 -5.74 -7.15
C GLU A 253 21.44 -4.59 -6.23
N TRP A 254 20.35 -3.93 -6.58
CA TRP A 254 19.72 -2.86 -5.81
C TRP A 254 18.61 -3.40 -4.94
N ASP A 255 18.31 -2.70 -3.87
CA ASP A 255 17.18 -2.98 -3.01
C ASP A 255 16.13 -1.88 -3.13
N LEU A 256 14.92 -2.25 -3.53
CA LEU A 256 13.76 -1.36 -3.59
C LEU A 256 13.05 -1.40 -2.24
N HIS A 257 12.86 -0.24 -1.66
CA HIS A 257 12.23 -0.03 -0.36
C HIS A 257 10.90 0.68 -0.51
N VAL A 258 9.90 0.22 0.25
CA VAL A 258 8.61 0.90 0.41
C VAL A 258 8.33 1.04 1.90
N LEU A 259 8.27 2.27 2.38
CA LEU A 259 7.96 2.56 3.77
C LEU A 259 6.45 2.64 3.99
N ALA A 260 5.95 1.79 4.87
CA ALA A 260 4.56 1.79 5.30
C ALA A 260 4.40 2.49 6.66
N ASP A 261 3.32 3.25 6.80
CA ASP A 261 2.95 3.89 8.05
C ASP A 261 2.33 2.87 9.01
N PRO A 262 2.88 2.64 10.21
CA PRO A 262 2.31 1.76 11.21
C PRO A 262 1.16 2.41 12.02
N SER A 263 0.87 3.70 11.84
CA SER A 263 -0.16 4.42 12.60
C SER A 263 -1.55 3.76 12.57
N PRO A 264 -2.01 3.14 11.46
CA PRO A 264 -3.29 2.42 11.44
C PRO A 264 -3.34 1.25 12.41
N VAL A 265 -2.18 0.64 12.72
CA VAL A 265 -2.09 -0.45 13.70
C VAL A 265 -2.34 0.06 15.12
N ALA A 266 -1.79 1.24 15.46
CA ALA A 266 -2.04 1.88 16.75
C ALA A 266 -3.51 2.29 16.90
N ALA A 267 -4.10 2.88 15.86
CA ALA A 267 -5.51 3.25 15.83
C ALA A 267 -6.43 2.01 15.98
N ALA A 268 -6.14 0.93 15.25
CA ALA A 268 -6.89 -0.33 15.36
C ALA A 268 -6.85 -0.93 16.78
N ARG A 269 -5.68 -0.88 17.43
CA ARG A 269 -5.52 -1.33 18.83
C ARG A 269 -6.38 -0.50 19.80
N LEU A 270 -6.33 0.82 19.68
CA LEU A 270 -7.10 1.73 20.53
C LEU A 270 -8.60 1.52 20.33
N ASN A 271 -9.06 1.42 19.09
CA ASN A 271 -10.46 1.18 18.77
C ASN A 271 -10.93 -0.18 19.30
N ALA A 272 -10.14 -1.22 19.12
CA ALA A 272 -10.45 -2.55 19.65
C ALA A 272 -10.52 -2.55 21.18
N ALA A 273 -9.58 -1.88 21.86
CA ALA A 273 -9.59 -1.73 23.30
C ALA A 273 -10.84 -0.98 23.78
N ALA A 274 -11.20 0.13 23.12
CA ALA A 274 -12.37 0.94 23.47
C ALA A 274 -13.66 0.14 23.28
N ILE A 275 -13.83 -0.53 22.14
CA ILE A 275 -15.02 -1.34 21.85
C ILE A 275 -15.14 -2.52 22.81
N ALA A 276 -14.05 -3.26 23.04
CA ALA A 276 -14.06 -4.40 23.94
C ALA A 276 -14.30 -3.97 25.39
N SER A 277 -13.70 -2.87 25.85
CA SER A 277 -13.93 -2.32 27.19
C SER A 277 -15.37 -1.87 27.38
N LEU A 278 -15.95 -1.20 26.39
CA LEU A 278 -17.34 -0.78 26.42
C LEU A 278 -18.30 -1.98 26.46
N ALA A 279 -18.03 -3.01 25.65
CA ALA A 279 -18.81 -4.25 25.66
C ALA A 279 -18.72 -4.98 27.02
N CYS A 280 -17.53 -5.03 27.61
CA CYS A 280 -17.33 -5.60 28.95
C CYS A 280 -18.06 -4.78 30.01
N LEU A 281 -17.99 -3.44 29.98
CA LEU A 281 -18.74 -2.59 30.90
C LEU A 281 -20.24 -2.83 30.78
N LEU A 282 -20.76 -2.88 29.57
CA LEU A 282 -22.18 -3.13 29.33
C LEU A 282 -22.61 -4.50 29.87
N SER A 283 -21.81 -5.54 29.62
CA SER A 283 -22.07 -6.89 30.15
C SER A 283 -22.04 -6.93 31.68
N GLY A 284 -21.12 -6.19 32.30
CA GLY A 284 -21.04 -6.04 33.75
C GLY A 284 -22.26 -5.34 34.36
N VAL A 285 -22.73 -4.27 33.70
CA VAL A 285 -23.95 -3.57 34.12
C VAL A 285 -25.18 -4.50 34.04
N ILE A 286 -25.29 -5.24 32.92
CA ILE A 286 -26.37 -6.21 32.74
C ILE A 286 -26.32 -7.31 33.83
N ALA A 287 -25.12 -7.87 34.07
CA ALA A 287 -24.93 -8.89 35.11
C ALA A 287 -25.29 -8.35 36.50
N LEU A 288 -24.91 -7.11 36.84
CA LEU A 288 -25.25 -6.46 38.12
C LEU A 288 -26.75 -6.24 38.25
N VAL A 289 -27.43 -5.84 37.20
CA VAL A 289 -28.90 -5.66 37.21
C VAL A 289 -29.61 -7.01 37.43
N VAL A 290 -29.14 -8.06 36.71
CA VAL A 290 -29.71 -9.41 36.86
C VAL A 290 -29.46 -9.95 38.26
N LEU A 291 -28.25 -9.82 38.81
CA LEU A 291 -27.92 -10.23 40.18
C LEU A 291 -28.76 -9.50 41.23
N ARG A 292 -28.93 -8.19 41.12
CA ARG A 292 -29.79 -7.42 42.03
C ARG A 292 -31.25 -7.83 41.93
N ARG A 293 -31.74 -8.12 40.71
CA ARG A 293 -33.11 -8.65 40.52
C ARG A 293 -33.30 -10.02 41.15
N ASN A 294 -32.37 -10.94 40.94
CA ASN A 294 -32.44 -12.29 41.54
C ASN A 294 -32.39 -12.24 43.07
N GLU A 295 -31.53 -11.38 43.62
CA GLU A 295 -31.46 -11.20 45.09
C GLU A 295 -32.76 -10.62 45.63
N SER A 296 -33.31 -9.64 44.97
CA SER A 296 -34.61 -9.07 45.35
C SER A 296 -35.75 -10.12 45.25
N ALA A 297 -35.69 -10.97 44.21
CA ALA A 297 -36.68 -12.03 44.05
C ALA A 297 -36.57 -13.11 45.13
N VAL A 298 -35.33 -13.51 45.49
CA VAL A 298 -35.10 -14.50 46.57
C VAL A 298 -35.49 -13.96 47.95
N ILE A 299 -35.17 -12.68 48.26
CA ILE A 299 -35.56 -12.04 49.52
C ILE A 299 -37.08 -11.91 49.58
N ARG A 300 -37.73 -11.50 48.46
CA ARG A 300 -39.18 -11.42 48.37
C ARG A 300 -39.83 -12.80 48.55
N SER A 301 -39.36 -13.82 47.80
CA SER A 301 -39.96 -15.17 47.91
C SER A 301 -39.85 -15.78 49.30
N ARG A 302 -38.78 -15.44 50.07
CA ARG A 302 -38.66 -15.87 51.47
C ARG A 302 -39.53 -15.04 52.42
N SER A 303 -39.65 -13.74 52.16
CA SER A 303 -40.57 -12.87 52.88
C SER A 303 -42.03 -13.31 52.64
N ASP A 304 -42.35 -13.63 51.38
CA ASP A 304 -43.68 -14.10 51.00
C ASP A 304 -44.01 -15.49 51.57
N ARG A 305 -43.01 -16.39 51.69
CA ARG A 305 -43.20 -17.66 52.42
C ARG A 305 -43.43 -17.44 53.95
N ALA A 306 -42.71 -16.50 54.54
CA ALA A 306 -42.91 -16.13 55.94
C ALA A 306 -44.30 -15.45 56.20
N ILE A 307 -44.71 -14.70 55.18
CA ILE A 307 -46.03 -14.06 55.17
C ILE A 307 -47.12 -15.09 54.82
N ALA A 308 -46.90 -16.03 53.89
CA ALA A 308 -47.84 -17.09 53.54
C ALA A 308 -48.19 -18.01 54.75
N LEU A 309 -47.22 -18.32 55.64
CA LEU A 309 -47.46 -19.02 56.90
C LEU A 309 -48.26 -18.16 57.89
N ARG A 310 -48.30 -16.88 57.77
CA ARG A 310 -49.23 -15.94 58.47
C ARG A 310 -50.51 -15.72 57.71
N LEU A 311 -50.58 -16.05 56.42
CA LEU A 311 -51.67 -15.68 55.52
C LEU A 311 -52.65 -16.81 55.18
N GLU A 312 -52.62 -17.92 55.91
CA GLU A 312 -53.79 -18.81 55.91
C GLU A 312 -55.07 -18.13 56.38
N ARG A 313 -54.94 -16.90 56.92
CA ARG A 313 -56.07 -16.02 57.25
C ARG A 313 -56.48 -15.03 56.08
N VAL A 314 -55.75 -14.91 55.06
CA VAL A 314 -56.03 -13.85 54.04
C VAL A 314 -56.09 -14.45 52.63
N VAL A 315 -56.95 -15.46 52.43
CA VAL A 315 -57.23 -16.05 51.10
C VAL A 315 -57.85 -15.03 50.16
N ARG A 316 -58.38 -13.97 50.71
CA ARG A 316 -59.08 -12.91 49.92
C ARG A 316 -58.10 -11.91 49.21
N ASP A 317 -56.90 -11.76 49.73
CA ASP A 317 -55.93 -10.82 49.13
C ASP A 317 -55.05 -11.48 48.02
N ARG A 318 -55.09 -12.81 47.93
CA ARG A 318 -54.29 -13.58 46.96
C ARG A 318 -54.66 -13.26 45.51
N THR A 319 -55.95 -13.05 45.23
CA THR A 319 -56.43 -12.74 43.89
C THR A 319 -56.00 -11.34 43.45
N ARG A 320 -55.91 -10.43 44.42
CA ARG A 320 -55.45 -9.06 44.13
C ARG A 320 -53.95 -8.97 43.89
N ALA A 321 -53.14 -9.74 44.64
CA ALA A 321 -51.70 -9.81 44.47
C ALA A 321 -51.32 -10.48 43.12
N LEU A 322 -52.05 -11.50 42.69
CA LEU A 322 -51.85 -12.16 41.40
C LEU A 322 -52.16 -11.24 40.21
N SER A 323 -53.22 -10.40 40.35
CA SER A 323 -53.56 -9.42 39.31
C SER A 323 -52.47 -8.34 39.13
N ILE A 324 -51.90 -7.90 40.27
CA ILE A 324 -50.82 -6.89 40.24
C ILE A 324 -49.51 -7.48 39.65
N THR A 325 -49.19 -8.77 39.99
CA THR A 325 -48.00 -9.43 39.46
C THR A 325 -48.09 -9.65 37.95
N ASN A 326 -49.25 -10.04 37.45
CA ASN A 326 -49.49 -10.21 36.01
C ASN A 326 -49.38 -8.86 35.26
N GLN A 327 -49.84 -7.78 35.85
CA GLN A 327 -49.76 -6.46 35.23
C GLN A 327 -48.33 -5.93 35.17
N SER A 328 -47.52 -6.19 36.21
CA SER A 328 -46.11 -5.82 36.19
C SER A 328 -45.28 -6.71 35.22
N LEU A 329 -45.65 -7.97 35.07
CA LEU A 329 -45.01 -8.85 34.08
C LEU A 329 -45.30 -8.42 32.63
N SER A 330 -46.52 -7.97 32.38
CA SER A 330 -46.92 -7.43 31.08
C SER A 330 -46.15 -6.13 30.77
N GLN A 331 -45.97 -5.26 31.77
CA GLN A 331 -45.15 -4.05 31.59
C GLN A 331 -43.65 -4.37 31.38
N GLU A 332 -43.14 -5.37 32.10
CA GLU A 332 -41.73 -5.78 31.96
C GLU A 332 -41.43 -6.42 30.60
N VAL A 333 -42.39 -7.18 30.05
CA VAL A 333 -42.30 -7.76 28.71
C VAL A 333 -42.29 -6.64 27.64
N GLU A 334 -43.11 -5.58 27.81
CA GLU A 334 -43.16 -4.44 26.91
C GLU A 334 -41.83 -3.65 26.92
N VAL A 335 -41.28 -3.39 28.12
CA VAL A 335 -40.00 -2.69 28.26
C VAL A 335 -38.83 -3.52 27.68
N ARG A 336 -38.86 -4.83 27.85
CA ARG A 336 -37.86 -5.73 27.28
C ARG A 336 -37.91 -5.74 25.74
N ARG A 337 -39.11 -5.75 25.18
CA ARG A 337 -39.33 -5.69 23.72
C ARG A 337 -38.77 -4.37 23.12
N GLU A 338 -39.00 -3.26 23.80
CA GLU A 338 -38.42 -1.98 23.41
C GLU A 338 -36.87 -1.96 23.49
N ALA A 339 -36.30 -2.63 24.49
CA ALA A 339 -34.85 -2.72 24.63
C ALA A 339 -34.21 -3.58 23.51
N GLU A 340 -34.86 -4.70 23.16
CA GLU A 340 -34.43 -5.55 22.06
C GLU A 340 -34.50 -4.85 20.71
N ASP A 341 -35.57 -4.06 20.47
CA ASP A 341 -35.71 -3.26 19.24
C ASP A 341 -34.68 -2.13 19.14
N ARG A 342 -34.31 -1.51 20.25
CA ARG A 342 -33.20 -0.54 20.28
C ARG A 342 -31.85 -1.20 19.98
N LEU A 343 -31.59 -2.37 20.57
CA LEU A 343 -30.36 -3.12 20.32
C LEU A 343 -30.22 -3.48 18.84
N ARG A 344 -31.33 -3.92 18.22
CA ARG A 344 -31.35 -4.27 16.80
C ARG A 344 -31.13 -3.07 15.88
N LYS A 345 -31.66 -1.89 16.25
CA LYS A 345 -31.39 -0.64 15.52
C LYS A 345 -29.90 -0.25 15.57
N THR A 346 -29.33 -0.30 16.77
CA THR A 346 -27.91 0.04 16.96
C THR A 346 -26.97 -0.93 16.21
N GLN A 347 -27.30 -2.23 16.20
CA GLN A 347 -26.55 -3.21 15.41
C GLN A 347 -26.61 -2.90 13.91
N ASN A 348 -27.80 -2.54 13.40
CA ASN A 348 -27.95 -2.18 12.00
C ASN A 348 -27.18 -0.89 11.62
N GLU A 349 -27.16 0.10 12.53
CA GLU A 349 -26.37 1.33 12.36
C GLU A 349 -24.85 1.04 12.33
N LEU A 350 -24.36 0.14 13.21
CA LEU A 350 -22.97 -0.31 13.22
C LEU A 350 -22.58 -1.00 11.90
N ILE A 351 -23.43 -1.89 11.40
CA ILE A 351 -23.21 -2.58 10.12
C ILE A 351 -23.16 -1.56 8.97
N GLN A 352 -24.03 -0.56 9.01
CA GLN A 352 -24.08 0.46 7.97
C GLN A 352 -22.85 1.39 8.02
N THR A 353 -22.40 1.73 9.21
CA THR A 353 -21.17 2.52 9.41
C THR A 353 -19.92 1.74 8.95
N ALA A 354 -19.85 0.44 9.27
CA ALA A 354 -18.77 -0.43 8.79
C ALA A 354 -18.74 -0.54 7.25
N LYS A 355 -19.92 -0.62 6.61
CA LYS A 355 -20.02 -0.62 5.14
C LYS A 355 -19.58 0.71 4.53
N LEU A 356 -19.92 1.84 5.14
CA LEU A 356 -19.50 3.16 4.67
C LEU A 356 -18.00 3.37 4.84
N ALA A 357 -17.42 2.90 5.93
CA ALA A 357 -15.97 2.93 6.15
C ALA A 357 -15.20 2.09 5.11
N ALA A 358 -15.69 0.87 4.83
CA ALA A 358 -15.12 0.02 3.79
C ALA A 358 -15.24 0.67 2.39
N LEU A 359 -16.36 1.32 2.10
CA LEU A 359 -16.57 2.03 0.83
C LEU A 359 -15.66 3.27 0.70
N GLY A 360 -15.44 4.00 1.80
CA GLY A 360 -14.50 5.13 1.84
C GLY A 360 -13.06 4.72 1.57
N GLN A 361 -12.63 3.58 2.14
CA GLN A 361 -11.29 3.03 1.90
C GLN A 361 -11.11 2.54 0.45
N MET A 362 -12.16 1.92 -0.13
CA MET A 362 -12.13 1.49 -1.52
C MET A 362 -12.14 2.67 -2.50
N SER A 363 -12.76 3.80 -2.16
CA SER A 363 -12.84 4.97 -3.05
C SER A 363 -11.46 5.59 -3.34
N THR A 364 -10.56 5.55 -2.37
CA THR A 364 -9.18 6.06 -2.54
C THR A 364 -8.35 5.14 -3.45
N ALA A 365 -8.49 3.84 -3.29
CA ALA A 365 -7.83 2.85 -4.15
C ALA A 365 -8.35 2.91 -5.60
N LEU A 366 -9.67 3.06 -5.73
CA LEU A 366 -10.34 3.17 -7.04
C LEU A 366 -9.97 4.45 -7.79
N SER A 367 -9.83 5.59 -7.11
CA SER A 367 -9.35 6.81 -7.73
C SER A 367 -7.95 6.63 -8.34
N HIS A 368 -7.10 5.84 -7.68
CA HIS A 368 -5.79 5.48 -8.21
C HIS A 368 -5.88 4.54 -9.42
N GLU A 369 -6.75 3.52 -9.35
CA GLU A 369 -6.94 2.58 -10.47
C GLU A 369 -7.64 3.21 -11.69
N TYR A 370 -8.47 4.25 -11.50
CA TYR A 370 -9.05 5.01 -12.62
C TYR A 370 -8.04 5.95 -13.27
N ASN A 371 -7.19 6.60 -12.48
CA ASN A 371 -6.22 7.56 -13.02
C ASN A 371 -5.12 6.91 -13.87
N GLN A 372 -4.77 5.65 -13.59
CA GLN A 372 -3.76 4.92 -14.35
C GLN A 372 -4.17 4.68 -15.81
N PRO A 373 -5.33 4.05 -16.12
CA PRO A 373 -5.75 3.84 -17.50
C PRO A 373 -6.06 5.17 -18.21
N LEU A 374 -6.57 6.20 -17.51
CA LEU A 374 -6.79 7.52 -18.09
C LEU A 374 -5.48 8.18 -18.56
N ALA A 375 -4.43 8.09 -17.73
CA ALA A 375 -3.12 8.58 -18.12
C ALA A 375 -2.54 7.82 -19.32
N ALA A 376 -2.73 6.50 -19.36
CA ALA A 376 -2.30 5.66 -20.47
C ALA A 376 -3.08 5.98 -21.77
N ILE A 377 -4.41 6.14 -21.67
CA ILE A 377 -5.27 6.54 -22.80
C ILE A 377 -4.78 7.87 -23.38
N ARG A 378 -4.52 8.87 -22.53
CA ARG A 378 -4.00 10.16 -22.96
C ARG A 378 -2.65 10.02 -23.68
N SER A 379 -1.74 9.24 -23.12
CA SER A 379 -0.42 8.99 -23.72
C SER A 379 -0.53 8.32 -25.10
N TYR A 380 -1.38 7.30 -25.22
CA TYR A 380 -1.61 6.62 -26.50
C TYR A 380 -2.31 7.53 -27.52
N ALA A 381 -3.24 8.38 -27.08
CA ALA A 381 -3.88 9.38 -27.95
C ALA A 381 -2.87 10.42 -28.47
N ASP A 382 -2.03 10.96 -27.58
CA ASP A 382 -0.97 11.90 -27.97
C ASP A 382 0.03 11.25 -28.94
N ASN A 383 0.34 9.96 -28.73
CA ASN A 383 1.21 9.22 -29.65
C ASN A 383 0.52 8.95 -30.99
N ALA A 384 -0.77 8.59 -30.97
CA ALA A 384 -1.55 8.36 -32.19
C ALA A 384 -1.58 9.64 -33.06
N LEU A 385 -1.79 10.82 -32.46
CA LEU A 385 -1.74 12.09 -33.16
C LEU A 385 -0.37 12.34 -33.80
N LYS A 386 0.71 12.09 -33.06
CA LYS A 386 2.08 12.24 -33.57
C LYS A 386 2.40 11.28 -34.73
N PHE A 387 1.89 10.08 -34.69
CA PHE A 387 2.04 9.10 -35.75
C PHE A 387 1.16 9.43 -36.96
N LEU A 388 -0.02 10.00 -36.73
CA LEU A 388 -0.91 10.47 -37.76
C LEU A 388 -0.25 11.59 -38.61
N ASP A 389 0.38 12.57 -37.93
CA ASP A 389 1.13 13.65 -38.58
C ASP A 389 2.30 13.13 -39.41
N ARG A 390 2.78 11.93 -39.16
CA ARG A 390 3.88 11.27 -39.87
C ARG A 390 3.41 10.26 -40.92
N GLY A 391 2.09 10.10 -41.10
CA GLY A 391 1.52 9.14 -42.03
C GLY A 391 1.68 7.68 -41.64
N ALA A 392 2.07 7.39 -40.41
CA ALA A 392 2.29 6.05 -39.90
C ALA A 392 0.96 5.45 -39.41
N ILE A 393 0.12 5.02 -40.36
CA ILE A 393 -1.27 4.56 -40.08
C ILE A 393 -1.30 3.28 -39.24
N SER A 394 -0.34 2.40 -39.43
CA SER A 394 -0.23 1.15 -38.65
C SER A 394 -0.07 1.42 -37.16
N GLU A 395 0.82 2.33 -36.82
CA GLU A 395 1.15 2.75 -35.45
C GLU A 395 -0.01 3.52 -34.81
N VAL A 396 -0.73 4.32 -35.60
CA VAL A 396 -1.98 4.97 -35.17
C VAL A 396 -3.03 3.92 -34.80
N SER A 397 -3.26 2.93 -35.67
CA SER A 397 -4.20 1.85 -35.41
C SER A 397 -3.83 1.05 -34.14
N GLY A 398 -2.56 0.75 -33.94
CA GLY A 398 -2.06 0.08 -32.74
C GLY A 398 -2.32 0.88 -31.46
N ASN A 399 -2.12 2.20 -31.49
CA ASN A 399 -2.39 3.07 -30.35
C ASN A 399 -3.91 3.18 -30.07
N LEU A 400 -4.73 3.29 -31.11
CA LEU A 400 -6.21 3.31 -30.97
C LEU A 400 -6.75 1.98 -30.42
N SER A 401 -6.19 0.85 -30.84
CA SER A 401 -6.56 -0.47 -30.29
C SER A 401 -6.25 -0.56 -28.80
N ARG A 402 -5.10 -0.03 -28.35
CA ARG A 402 -4.71 0.01 -26.94
C ARG A 402 -5.62 0.93 -26.13
N ILE A 403 -6.02 2.07 -26.68
CA ILE A 403 -7.00 2.96 -26.06
C ILE A 403 -8.33 2.22 -25.84
N ASN A 404 -8.81 1.53 -26.88
CA ASN A 404 -10.09 0.80 -26.79
C ASN A 404 -10.06 -0.29 -25.71
N SER A 405 -8.97 -1.05 -25.62
CA SER A 405 -8.77 -2.05 -24.58
C SER A 405 -8.75 -1.42 -23.16
N LEU A 406 -8.15 -0.24 -22.99
CA LEU A 406 -8.16 0.46 -21.70
C LEU A 406 -9.56 1.00 -21.34
N VAL A 407 -10.33 1.47 -22.33
CA VAL A 407 -11.72 1.91 -22.14
C VAL A 407 -12.61 0.74 -21.73
N GLU A 408 -12.47 -0.44 -22.37
CA GLU A 408 -13.20 -1.65 -21.98
C GLU A 408 -12.87 -2.06 -20.53
N ARG A 409 -11.58 -2.01 -20.16
CA ARG A 409 -11.14 -2.29 -18.79
C ARG A 409 -11.74 -1.32 -17.78
N MET A 410 -11.84 -0.03 -18.13
CA MET A 410 -12.49 0.98 -17.29
C MET A 410 -14.00 0.73 -17.15
N ALA A 411 -14.66 0.29 -18.23
CA ALA A 411 -16.08 -0.04 -18.21
C ALA A 411 -16.35 -1.25 -17.30
N GLU A 412 -15.44 -2.22 -17.26
CA GLU A 412 -15.52 -3.39 -16.38
C GLU A 412 -15.31 -3.03 -14.91
N LEU A 413 -14.33 -2.16 -14.62
CA LEU A 413 -14.13 -1.57 -13.29
C LEU A 413 -15.37 -0.81 -12.82
N SER A 414 -16.02 -0.03 -13.71
CA SER A 414 -17.27 0.69 -13.41
C SER A 414 -18.44 -0.26 -13.11
N LYS A 415 -18.57 -1.38 -13.86
CA LYS A 415 -19.58 -2.41 -13.58
C LYS A 415 -19.38 -3.08 -12.22
N THR A 416 -18.13 -3.37 -11.88
CA THR A 416 -17.79 -3.96 -10.59
C THR A 416 -18.18 -3.01 -9.45
N LEU A 417 -17.94 -1.72 -9.60
CA LEU A 417 -18.30 -0.69 -8.63
C LEU A 417 -19.81 -0.56 -8.43
N LEU A 418 -20.55 -0.57 -9.54
CA LEU A 418 -22.02 -0.54 -9.53
C LEU A 418 -22.61 -1.80 -8.88
N SER A 419 -21.94 -2.95 -9.00
CA SER A 419 -22.37 -4.19 -8.35
C SER A 419 -22.24 -4.13 -6.82
N PHE A 420 -21.19 -3.46 -6.32
CA PHE A 420 -20.99 -3.22 -4.88
C PHE A 420 -21.93 -2.16 -4.30
N SER A 421 -22.33 -1.18 -5.11
CA SER A 421 -23.25 -0.10 -4.72
C SER A 421 -24.72 -0.54 -4.70
N ARG A 422 -25.07 -1.61 -5.40
CA ARG A 422 -26.46 -2.11 -5.41
C ARG A 422 -26.80 -2.72 -4.04
N LYS A 423 -27.81 -2.17 -3.40
CA LYS A 423 -28.49 -2.80 -2.27
C LYS A 423 -28.91 -4.22 -2.66
N PRO A 424 -28.54 -5.27 -1.91
CA PRO A 424 -29.21 -6.54 -2.05
C PRO A 424 -30.63 -6.36 -1.50
N GLY A 425 -31.62 -6.39 -2.36
CA GLY A 425 -33.01 -6.37 -1.91
C GLY A 425 -33.93 -5.43 -2.68
N ALA A 426 -34.01 -5.64 -3.98
CA ALA A 426 -35.23 -5.31 -4.72
C ALA A 426 -35.50 -6.45 -5.71
N THR A 427 -35.80 -7.62 -5.20
CA THR A 427 -36.64 -8.59 -5.87
C THR A 427 -38.06 -8.15 -5.57
N ILE A 428 -38.64 -7.50 -6.53
CA ILE A 428 -40.09 -7.28 -6.61
C ILE A 428 -40.67 -8.66 -6.78
N GLY A 429 -41.45 -9.13 -5.76
CA GLY A 429 -42.41 -10.20 -5.89
C GLY A 429 -43.69 -9.63 -6.50
#